data_f6561279e72a1ed502b43164a861cc17
#
_entry.id   f6561279e72a1ed502b43164a861cc17
#
_cell.length_a   1.000
_cell.length_b   1.000
_cell.length_c   1.000
_cell.angle_alpha   90.00
_cell.angle_beta   90.00
_cell.angle_gamma   90.00
#
_symmetry.space_group_name_H-M   'P 1'
#
loop_
_entity.id
_entity.type
_entity.pdbx_description
1 polymer ?
#
loop_
_entity_poly.entity_id
_entity_poly.type
_entity_poly.pdbx_seq_one_letter_code
_entity_poly.pdbx_strand_id
1 'polypeptide(L)' 'MIYEFNGYIPVVDESAFVHPQATVTGNVIIGKNVYIGPGAAIRGDWGEI' A
#
# COMPACT_ATOMS: atom_id res chain seq x y z
N MET A 1 -0.39 -7.43 2.40
CA MET A 1 0.41 -7.01 3.59
C MET A 1 1.08 -5.67 3.31
N ILE A 2 1.24 -4.90 4.35
CA ILE A 2 1.84 -3.57 4.25
C ILE A 2 3.22 -3.62 4.86
N TYR A 3 4.23 -3.15 4.11
CA TYR A 3 5.62 -3.21 4.55
C TYR A 3 6.25 -1.81 4.52
N GLU A 4 7.07 -1.55 5.51
CA GLU A 4 7.91 -0.36 5.53
C GLU A 4 9.11 -0.57 4.60
N PHE A 5 9.52 0.49 3.90
CA PHE A 5 10.73 0.47 3.11
C PHE A 5 11.47 1.79 3.28
N ASN A 6 12.71 1.71 3.71
CA ASN A 6 13.62 2.84 3.81
C ASN A 6 13.04 3.99 4.63
N GLY A 7 12.34 3.66 5.71
CA GLY A 7 11.74 4.65 6.60
C GLY A 7 10.35 5.10 6.20
N TYR A 8 9.83 4.63 5.06
CA TYR A 8 8.49 4.98 4.60
C TYR A 8 7.52 3.85 4.89
N ILE A 9 6.41 4.20 5.50
CA ILE A 9 5.32 3.27 5.79
C ILE A 9 4.13 3.71 4.95
N PRO A 10 3.50 2.81 4.18
CA PRO A 10 2.33 3.20 3.38
C PRO A 10 1.22 3.78 4.25
N VAL A 11 0.59 4.82 3.75
CA VAL A 11 -0.56 5.44 4.39
C VAL A 11 -1.82 4.94 3.69
N VAL A 12 -2.71 4.32 4.44
CA VAL A 12 -3.93 3.73 3.91
C VAL A 12 -5.12 4.41 4.58
N ASP A 13 -6.02 5.00 3.76
CA ASP A 13 -7.23 5.61 4.29
C ASP A 13 -8.09 4.54 4.97
N GLU A 14 -8.78 4.91 6.06
CA GLU A 14 -9.55 3.95 6.83
C GLU A 14 -10.70 3.33 6.03
N SER A 15 -11.15 3.98 4.97
CA SER A 15 -12.21 3.46 4.11
C SER A 15 -11.67 2.56 3.01
N ALA A 16 -10.35 2.48 2.84
CA ALA A 16 -9.74 1.61 1.85
C ALA A 16 -9.57 0.20 2.41
N PHE A 17 -9.49 -0.76 1.49
CA PHE A 17 -9.25 -2.14 1.88
C PHE A 17 -8.06 -2.71 1.13
N VAL A 18 -7.11 -3.27 1.88
CA VAL A 18 -5.96 -3.97 1.30
C VAL A 18 -6.09 -5.44 1.68
N HIS A 19 -6.26 -6.29 0.68
CA HIS A 19 -6.41 -7.73 0.92
C HIS A 19 -5.14 -8.27 1.59
N PRO A 20 -5.25 -9.21 2.55
CA PRO A 20 -4.07 -9.75 3.22
C PRO A 20 -3.02 -10.36 2.29
N GLN A 21 -3.43 -10.80 1.11
CA GLN A 21 -2.51 -11.37 0.12
C GLN A 21 -1.97 -10.33 -0.86
N ALA A 22 -2.36 -9.07 -0.72
CA ALA A 22 -1.77 -7.98 -1.48
C ALA A 22 -0.51 -7.49 -0.77
N THR A 23 0.40 -6.89 -1.53
CA THR A 23 1.64 -6.32 -0.99
C THR A 23 1.68 -4.83 -1.29
N VAL A 24 1.85 -4.02 -0.24
CA VAL A 24 2.02 -2.57 -0.37
C VAL A 24 3.28 -2.19 0.37
N THR A 25 4.25 -1.62 -0.32
CA THR A 25 5.58 -1.37 0.23
C THR A 25 6.00 0.07 0.02
N GLY A 26 6.46 0.71 1.09
CA GLY A 26 7.19 1.97 1.00
C GLY A 26 6.32 3.20 0.90
N ASN A 27 6.74 4.17 0.08
CA ASN A 27 6.14 5.50 0.02
C ASN A 27 4.89 5.50 -0.85
N VAL A 28 3.80 5.00 -0.29
CA VAL A 28 2.53 4.81 -0.98
C VAL A 28 1.41 5.45 -0.18
N ILE A 29 0.49 6.12 -0.86
CA ILE A 29 -0.71 6.68 -0.24
C ILE A 29 -1.92 6.05 -0.93
N ILE A 30 -2.73 5.34 -0.15
CA ILE A 30 -3.95 4.70 -0.64
C ILE A 30 -5.13 5.58 -0.23
N GLY A 31 -5.83 6.11 -1.20
CA GLY A 31 -6.93 7.03 -0.98
C GLY A 31 -8.23 6.38 -0.51
N LYS A 32 -9.28 7.18 -0.41
CA LYS A 32 -10.57 6.71 0.07
C LYS A 32 -11.21 5.73 -0.89
N ASN A 33 -11.88 4.73 -0.31
CA ASN A 33 -12.68 3.75 -1.05
C ASN A 33 -11.88 2.94 -2.06
N VAL A 34 -10.55 2.89 -1.90
CA VAL A 34 -9.71 2.09 -2.78
C VAL A 34 -9.75 0.64 -2.33
N TYR A 35 -9.85 -0.27 -3.27
CA TYR A 35 -9.79 -1.69 -2.98
C TYR A 35 -8.57 -2.29 -3.67
N ILE A 36 -7.71 -2.91 -2.88
CA ILE A 36 -6.51 -3.60 -3.38
C ILE A 36 -6.76 -5.10 -3.23
N GLY A 37 -6.93 -5.77 -4.35
CA GLY A 37 -7.29 -7.19 -4.36
C GLY A 37 -6.13 -8.13 -4.08
N PRO A 38 -6.42 -9.43 -3.92
CA PRO A 38 -5.39 -10.41 -3.65
C PRO A 38 -4.40 -10.51 -4.82
N GLY A 39 -3.13 -10.69 -4.49
CA GLY A 39 -2.08 -10.80 -5.50
C GLY A 39 -1.58 -9.48 -6.05
N ALA A 40 -2.20 -8.35 -5.69
CA ALA A 40 -1.74 -7.05 -6.12
C ALA A 40 -0.42 -6.70 -5.43
N ALA A 41 0.45 -6.00 -6.14
CA ALA A 41 1.72 -5.54 -5.59
C ALA A 41 1.90 -4.07 -5.93
N ILE A 42 2.02 -3.23 -4.90
CA ILE A 42 2.23 -1.80 -5.06
C ILE A 42 3.56 -1.47 -4.38
N ARG A 43 4.48 -0.91 -5.14
CA ARG A 43 5.83 -0.66 -4.67
C ARG A 43 6.15 0.82 -4.75
N GLY A 44 6.40 1.43 -3.59
CA GLY A 44 6.88 2.80 -3.49
C GLY A 44 8.35 2.87 -3.12
N ASP A 45 9.12 1.87 -3.53
CA ASP A 45 10.54 1.80 -3.20
C ASP A 45 11.43 2.55 -4.19
N TRP A 46 10.87 3.01 -5.29
CA TRP A 46 11.59 3.76 -6.29
C TRP A 46 10.95 5.11 -6.56
N GLY A 47 10.26 5.63 -5.59
CA GLY A 47 9.57 6.89 -5.75
C GLY A 47 8.26 6.84 -5.00
N GLU A 48 7.45 7.85 -5.19
CA GLU A 48 6.19 8.01 -4.48
C GLU A 48 5.03 7.50 -5.33
N ILE A 49 4.11 6.80 -4.68
CA ILE A 49 2.87 6.37 -5.31
C ILE A 49 1.69 6.82 -4.47
#